data_038d402fce0667b951f24f8bd236c5a8
#
_entry.id   038d402fce0667b951f24f8bd236c5a8
#
_cell.length_a   1.000
_cell.length_b   1.000
_cell.length_c   1.000
_cell.angle_alpha   90.00
_cell.angle_beta   90.00
_cell.angle_gamma   90.00
#
_symmetry.space_group_name_H-M   'P 1'
#
loop_
_entity.id
_entity.type
_entity.pdbx_description
1 polymer ?
#
loop_
_entity_poly.entity_id
_entity_poly.type
_entity_poly.pdbx_seq_one_letter_code
_entity_poly.pdbx_strand_id
1 'polypeptide(L)'
;MKERTIFQKFIHTLVDILVLLSLAWFIVYSFFSLYRVSGHSMEPALSTGDTVLIDELSYRFIKPKRMDIVLFQRADKSYNMKRIVGLPGETVIIQNGRIYINGELLETTKISPIALLGLAKNPVELGKDEYFLIGDNTDSSEDSRFQNIGNVHFSQIRGRVWFRLLPLRKMKLIL
;
A
#
# COMPACT_ATOMS: atom_id res chain seq x y z
N MET A 1 50.07 22.94 6.26
CA MET A 1 48.62 22.81 6.05
C MET A 1 48.00 24.18 6.33
N LYS A 2 47.38 24.83 5.31
CA LYS A 2 46.80 26.17 5.47
C LYS A 2 45.50 26.02 6.27
N GLU A 3 45.42 26.59 7.48
CA GLU A 3 44.16 26.59 8.24
C GLU A 3 43.08 27.31 7.43
N ARG A 4 41.93 26.66 7.24
CA ARG A 4 40.77 27.28 6.59
C ARG A 4 40.25 28.39 7.51
N THR A 5 40.01 29.58 6.95
CA THR A 5 39.37 30.68 7.69
C THR A 5 37.96 30.26 8.15
N ILE A 6 37.46 30.88 9.21
CA ILE A 6 36.08 30.62 9.75
C ILE A 6 35.05 30.76 8.64
N PHE A 7 35.22 31.74 7.75
CA PHE A 7 34.34 31.95 6.60
C PHE A 7 34.37 30.79 5.59
N GLN A 8 35.54 30.22 5.29
CA GLN A 8 35.65 29.05 4.41
C GLN A 8 35.00 27.81 5.04
N LYS A 9 35.18 27.61 6.34
CA LYS A 9 34.49 26.51 7.05
C LYS A 9 32.97 26.68 6.98
N PHE A 10 32.45 27.87 7.20
CA PHE A 10 31.03 28.19 7.11
C PHE A 10 30.47 27.89 5.70
N ILE A 11 31.15 28.36 4.64
CA ILE A 11 30.72 28.09 3.25
C ILE A 11 30.72 26.58 2.95
N HIS A 12 31.75 25.84 3.36
CA HIS A 12 31.75 24.38 3.16
C HIS A 12 30.59 23.70 3.87
N THR A 13 30.34 24.03 5.15
CA THR A 13 29.20 23.46 5.87
C THR A 13 27.87 23.78 5.22
N LEU A 14 27.67 25.01 4.73
CA LEU A 14 26.46 25.40 4.00
C LEU A 14 26.29 24.59 2.71
N VAL A 15 27.35 24.42 1.95
CA VAL A 15 27.33 23.61 0.71
C VAL A 15 27.00 22.15 1.04
N ASP A 16 27.64 21.57 2.07
CA ASP A 16 27.37 20.19 2.47
C ASP A 16 25.90 19.99 2.87
N ILE A 17 25.32 20.94 3.62
CA ILE A 17 23.91 20.91 3.98
C ILE A 17 23.02 20.99 2.72
N LEU A 18 23.31 21.88 1.79
CA LEU A 18 22.53 22.01 0.56
C LEU A 18 22.62 20.75 -0.32
N VAL A 19 23.79 20.12 -0.39
CA VAL A 19 23.97 18.85 -1.12
C VAL A 19 23.15 17.74 -0.46
N LEU A 20 23.21 17.61 0.87
CA LEU A 20 22.43 16.62 1.59
C LEU A 20 20.92 16.84 1.42
N LEU A 21 20.46 18.08 1.52
CA LEU A 21 19.05 18.41 1.32
C LEU A 21 18.59 18.14 -0.13
N SER A 22 19.43 18.45 -1.13
CA SER A 22 19.10 18.16 -2.52
C SER A 22 19.07 16.66 -2.81
N LEU A 23 19.97 15.89 -2.22
CA LEU A 23 19.98 14.43 -2.33
C LEU A 23 18.74 13.81 -1.63
N ALA A 24 18.41 14.26 -0.43
CA ALA A 24 17.23 13.82 0.28
C ALA A 24 15.94 14.15 -0.50
N TRP A 25 15.86 15.37 -1.05
CA TRP A 25 14.75 15.77 -1.91
C TRP A 25 14.64 14.87 -3.16
N PHE A 26 15.76 14.61 -3.83
CA PHE A 26 15.81 13.73 -5.01
C PHE A 26 15.31 12.31 -4.68
N ILE A 27 15.74 11.73 -3.55
CA ILE A 27 15.30 10.41 -3.11
C ILE A 27 13.79 10.42 -2.86
N VAL A 28 13.29 11.38 -2.07
CA VAL A 28 11.85 11.46 -1.77
C VAL A 28 11.05 11.65 -3.07
N TYR A 29 11.44 12.55 -3.93
CA TYR A 29 10.76 12.82 -5.19
C TYR A 29 10.76 11.61 -6.15
N SER A 30 11.84 10.83 -6.17
CA SER A 30 12.01 9.71 -7.12
C SER A 30 11.30 8.42 -6.69
N PHE A 31 11.06 8.25 -5.38
CA PHE A 31 10.62 6.96 -4.84
C PHE A 31 9.33 7.01 -4.02
N PHE A 32 8.83 8.21 -3.79
CA PHE A 32 7.57 8.39 -3.08
C PHE A 32 6.61 9.24 -3.89
N SER A 33 5.36 8.84 -3.93
CA SER A 33 4.29 9.63 -4.54
C SER A 33 3.18 9.94 -3.54
N LEU A 34 2.56 11.11 -3.70
CA LEU A 34 1.40 11.51 -2.93
C LEU A 34 0.14 11.08 -3.67
N TYR A 35 -0.76 10.45 -2.93
CA TYR A 35 -2.04 10.03 -3.47
C TYR A 35 -3.19 10.49 -2.56
N ARG A 36 -4.24 11.04 -3.17
CA ARG A 36 -5.45 11.41 -2.43
C ARG A 36 -6.45 10.28 -2.48
N VAL A 37 -6.88 9.81 -1.31
CA VAL A 37 -7.86 8.75 -1.17
C VAL A 37 -9.23 9.22 -1.68
N SER A 38 -9.82 8.41 -2.55
CA SER A 38 -11.19 8.59 -3.03
C SER A 38 -11.99 7.31 -2.78
N GLY A 39 -13.27 7.47 -2.42
CA GLY A 39 -14.15 6.35 -2.08
C GLY A 39 -13.98 5.84 -0.64
N HIS A 40 -14.86 4.91 -0.27
CA HIS A 40 -15.04 4.45 1.12
C HIS A 40 -14.51 3.04 1.37
N SER A 41 -13.89 2.41 0.38
CA SER A 41 -13.52 0.99 0.42
C SER A 41 -12.45 0.64 1.46
N MET A 42 -11.65 1.62 1.91
CA MET A 42 -10.58 1.42 2.90
C MET A 42 -10.92 2.00 4.27
N GLU A 43 -12.16 2.41 4.51
CA GLU A 43 -12.61 2.83 5.84
C GLU A 43 -12.69 1.64 6.79
N PRO A 44 -12.33 1.82 8.06
CA PRO A 44 -11.92 3.08 8.71
C PRO A 44 -10.41 3.39 8.59
N ALA A 45 -9.60 2.51 7.98
CA ALA A 45 -8.15 2.70 7.94
C ALA A 45 -7.76 3.97 7.18
N LEU A 46 -8.39 4.21 6.01
CA LEU A 46 -8.22 5.40 5.19
C LEU A 46 -9.60 5.95 4.81
N SER A 47 -9.79 7.25 4.95
CA SER A 47 -11.06 7.93 4.61
C SER A 47 -10.91 8.76 3.33
N THR A 48 -12.03 8.96 2.62
CA THR A 48 -12.06 9.88 1.47
C THR A 48 -11.50 11.25 1.84
N GLY A 49 -10.60 11.76 1.00
CA GLY A 49 -9.92 13.04 1.21
C GLY A 49 -8.60 12.94 1.98
N ASP A 50 -8.28 11.80 2.61
CA ASP A 50 -6.95 11.60 3.19
C ASP A 50 -5.88 11.70 2.09
N THR A 51 -4.72 12.29 2.40
CA THR A 51 -3.55 12.28 1.53
C THR A 51 -2.52 11.33 2.12
N VAL A 52 -2.11 10.36 1.33
CA VAL A 52 -1.16 9.32 1.73
C VAL A 52 0.10 9.36 0.90
N LEU A 53 1.19 8.94 1.51
CA LEU A 53 2.49 8.75 0.88
C LEU A 53 2.62 7.28 0.47
N ILE A 54 2.88 7.05 -0.80
CA ILE A 54 3.10 5.73 -1.39
C ILE A 54 4.60 5.49 -1.47
N ASP A 55 5.05 4.40 -0.87
CA ASP A 55 6.43 3.90 -0.96
C ASP A 55 6.54 2.97 -2.19
N GLU A 56 7.15 3.47 -3.24
CA GLU A 56 7.36 2.74 -4.50
C GLU A 56 8.75 2.05 -4.54
N LEU A 57 9.61 2.35 -3.55
CA LEU A 57 10.97 1.83 -3.51
C LEU A 57 11.05 0.44 -2.86
N SER A 58 10.38 0.28 -1.72
CA SER A 58 10.55 -0.93 -0.90
C SER A 58 10.26 -2.21 -1.67
N TYR A 59 9.24 -2.23 -2.52
CA TYR A 59 8.85 -3.42 -3.29
C TYR A 59 9.81 -3.77 -4.44
N ARG A 60 10.84 -2.96 -4.68
CA ARG A 60 11.96 -3.34 -5.56
C ARG A 60 12.94 -4.31 -4.89
N PHE A 61 12.95 -4.35 -3.54
CA PHE A 61 13.89 -5.13 -2.74
C PHE A 61 13.21 -6.18 -1.86
N ILE A 62 11.97 -5.92 -1.44
CA ILE A 62 11.18 -6.81 -0.57
C ILE A 62 9.84 -7.11 -1.21
N LYS A 63 9.32 -8.31 -0.98
CA LYS A 63 7.98 -8.69 -1.45
C LYS A 63 6.89 -8.05 -0.59
N PRO A 64 5.73 -7.71 -1.18
CA PRO A 64 4.55 -7.30 -0.42
C PRO A 64 4.17 -8.33 0.63
N LYS A 65 3.74 -7.86 1.79
CA LYS A 65 3.37 -8.70 2.93
C LYS A 65 1.86 -8.72 3.12
N ARG A 66 1.38 -9.78 3.77
CA ARG A 66 -0.02 -9.83 4.23
C ARG A 66 -0.32 -8.63 5.13
N MET A 67 -1.49 -8.05 4.96
CA MET A 67 -2.03 -6.86 5.61
C MET A 67 -1.41 -5.51 5.14
N ASP A 68 -0.43 -5.49 4.23
CA ASP A 68 -0.02 -4.23 3.58
C ASP A 68 -1.22 -3.62 2.82
N ILE A 69 -1.39 -2.30 2.91
CA ILE A 69 -2.29 -1.56 2.02
C ILE A 69 -1.47 -1.14 0.80
N VAL A 70 -1.92 -1.54 -0.37
CA VAL A 70 -1.21 -1.28 -1.63
C VAL A 70 -2.02 -0.39 -2.57
N LEU A 71 -1.33 0.46 -3.31
CA LEU A 71 -1.84 1.13 -4.49
C LEU A 71 -1.58 0.23 -5.68
N PHE A 72 -2.61 -0.16 -6.41
CA PHE A 72 -2.48 -0.99 -7.61
C PHE A 72 -3.25 -0.41 -8.78
N GLN A 73 -2.79 -0.74 -10.00
CA GLN A 73 -3.42 -0.32 -11.24
C GLN A 73 -4.40 -1.38 -11.73
N ARG A 74 -5.62 -0.97 -12.02
CA ARG A 74 -6.66 -1.79 -12.64
C ARG A 74 -6.44 -1.92 -14.14
N ALA A 75 -7.21 -2.81 -14.78
CA ALA A 75 -7.19 -3.00 -16.22
C ALA A 75 -7.57 -1.73 -17.01
N ASP A 76 -8.45 -0.89 -16.47
CA ASP A 76 -8.85 0.41 -17.04
C ASP A 76 -7.82 1.53 -16.79
N LYS A 77 -6.63 1.19 -16.28
CA LYS A 77 -5.54 2.09 -15.92
C LYS A 77 -5.83 3.02 -14.72
N SER A 78 -6.99 2.92 -14.10
CA SER A 78 -7.24 3.61 -12.83
C SER A 78 -6.46 2.99 -11.68
N TYR A 79 -6.31 3.74 -10.58
CA TYR A 79 -5.62 3.27 -9.39
C TYR A 79 -6.60 3.07 -8.24
N ASN A 80 -6.45 1.95 -7.53
CA ASN A 80 -7.22 1.65 -6.32
C ASN A 80 -6.29 1.28 -5.17
N MET A 81 -6.77 1.50 -3.94
CA MET A 81 -6.11 1.06 -2.72
C MET A 81 -6.88 -0.09 -2.12
N LYS A 82 -6.18 -1.20 -1.78
CA LYS A 82 -6.75 -2.37 -1.12
C LYS A 82 -5.72 -2.99 -0.18
N ARG A 83 -6.20 -3.86 0.71
CA ARG A 83 -5.37 -4.62 1.64
C ARG A 83 -5.06 -5.99 1.08
N ILE A 84 -3.80 -6.41 1.17
CA ILE A 84 -3.36 -7.77 0.81
C ILE A 84 -3.85 -8.74 1.88
N VAL A 85 -4.61 -9.76 1.47
CA VAL A 85 -5.02 -10.86 2.34
C VAL A 85 -4.48 -12.21 1.88
N GLY A 86 -4.33 -12.44 0.57
CA GLY A 86 -3.70 -13.63 0.01
C GLY A 86 -2.35 -13.30 -0.59
N LEU A 87 -1.37 -14.17 -0.37
CA LEU A 87 -0.01 -14.09 -0.90
C LEU A 87 0.20 -15.12 -2.03
N PRO A 88 1.23 -14.95 -2.86
CA PRO A 88 1.54 -15.87 -3.94
C PRO A 88 1.64 -17.35 -3.48
N GLY A 89 0.97 -18.23 -4.22
CA GLY A 89 0.94 -19.68 -3.95
C GLY A 89 -0.04 -20.12 -2.88
N GLU A 90 -0.84 -19.19 -2.33
CA GLU A 90 -1.86 -19.52 -1.32
C GLU A 90 -3.23 -19.75 -1.95
N THR A 91 -4.08 -20.43 -1.20
CA THR A 91 -5.50 -20.60 -1.52
C THR A 91 -6.33 -19.73 -0.57
N VAL A 92 -7.20 -18.90 -1.14
CA VAL A 92 -8.11 -18.00 -0.39
C VAL A 92 -9.53 -18.48 -0.55
N ILE A 93 -10.26 -18.61 0.55
CA ILE A 93 -11.70 -18.86 0.53
C ILE A 93 -12.39 -17.98 1.58
N ILE A 94 -13.62 -17.57 1.30
CA ILE A 94 -14.44 -16.81 2.25
C ILE A 94 -15.64 -17.69 2.65
N GLN A 95 -15.73 -18.00 3.94
CA GLN A 95 -16.82 -18.79 4.52
C GLN A 95 -17.39 -18.08 5.74
N ASN A 96 -18.71 -18.04 5.85
CA ASN A 96 -19.41 -17.40 6.98
C ASN A 96 -18.93 -15.97 7.27
N GLY A 97 -18.63 -15.21 6.20
CA GLY A 97 -18.17 -13.82 6.31
C GLY A 97 -16.72 -13.66 6.77
N ARG A 98 -15.94 -14.75 6.85
CA ARG A 98 -14.54 -14.78 7.31
C ARG A 98 -13.61 -15.32 6.22
N ILE A 99 -12.39 -14.84 6.21
CA ILE A 99 -11.35 -15.22 5.25
C ILE A 99 -10.54 -16.38 5.80
N TYR A 100 -10.33 -17.40 4.98
CA TYR A 100 -9.44 -18.52 5.28
C TYR A 100 -8.33 -18.55 4.24
N ILE A 101 -7.10 -18.77 4.69
CA ILE A 101 -5.90 -18.90 3.88
C ILE A 101 -5.33 -20.29 4.09
N ASN A 102 -5.22 -21.09 3.02
CA ASN A 102 -4.78 -22.50 3.09
C ASN A 102 -5.59 -23.35 4.12
N GLY A 103 -6.86 -23.01 4.30
CA GLY A 103 -7.74 -23.67 5.28
C GLY A 103 -7.68 -23.10 6.69
N GLU A 104 -6.78 -22.17 7.00
CA GLU A 104 -6.67 -21.55 8.33
C GLU A 104 -7.38 -20.18 8.36
N LEU A 105 -8.08 -19.89 9.46
CA LEU A 105 -8.77 -18.62 9.65
C LEU A 105 -7.77 -17.45 9.72
N LEU A 106 -7.96 -16.44 8.88
CA LEU A 106 -7.24 -15.19 9.00
C LEU A 106 -7.84 -14.34 10.14
N GLU A 107 -7.18 -14.35 11.28
CA GLU A 107 -7.57 -13.53 12.44
C GLU A 107 -7.25 -12.05 12.14
N THR A 108 -8.28 -11.22 11.97
CA THR A 108 -8.12 -9.78 11.74
C THR A 108 -9.37 -9.01 12.14
N THR A 109 -9.15 -7.82 12.70
CA THR A 109 -10.20 -6.84 13.01
C THR A 109 -10.18 -5.65 12.04
N LYS A 110 -9.24 -5.67 11.06
CA LYS A 110 -9.07 -4.55 10.12
C LYS A 110 -10.07 -4.61 8.95
N ILE A 111 -10.65 -5.77 8.68
CA ILE A 111 -11.61 -6.00 7.59
C ILE A 111 -12.98 -6.24 8.19
N SER A 112 -13.99 -5.54 7.70
CA SER A 112 -15.38 -5.75 8.14
C SER A 112 -15.88 -7.15 7.74
N PRO A 113 -16.91 -7.70 8.41
CA PRO A 113 -17.53 -8.96 8.00
C PRO A 113 -17.94 -8.92 6.53
N ILE A 114 -17.77 -10.05 5.83
CA ILE A 114 -17.96 -10.13 4.39
C ILE A 114 -19.32 -10.75 4.07
N ALA A 115 -20.26 -9.94 3.62
CA ALA A 115 -21.58 -10.41 3.21
C ALA A 115 -21.54 -10.99 1.78
N LEU A 116 -20.86 -10.32 0.86
CA LEU A 116 -20.76 -10.72 -0.55
C LEU A 116 -19.43 -11.44 -0.82
N LEU A 117 -19.50 -12.76 -0.98
CA LEU A 117 -18.32 -13.64 -1.08
C LEU A 117 -17.63 -13.57 -2.48
N GLY A 118 -18.42 -13.30 -3.53
CA GLY A 118 -17.93 -13.20 -4.92
C GLY A 118 -17.21 -14.47 -5.38
N LEU A 119 -16.09 -14.32 -6.07
CA LEU A 119 -15.25 -15.43 -6.54
C LEU A 119 -14.74 -16.31 -5.41
N ALA A 120 -14.45 -15.72 -4.25
CA ALA A 120 -13.90 -16.43 -3.10
C ALA A 120 -14.95 -17.27 -2.32
N LYS A 121 -16.19 -17.38 -2.82
CA LYS A 121 -17.14 -18.42 -2.40
C LYS A 121 -16.55 -19.82 -2.60
N ASN A 122 -15.75 -19.99 -3.64
CA ASN A 122 -14.97 -21.18 -3.92
C ASN A 122 -13.50 -20.90 -3.64
N PRO A 123 -12.66 -21.95 -3.41
CA PRO A 123 -11.23 -21.75 -3.26
C PRO A 123 -10.61 -21.03 -4.46
N VAL A 124 -9.92 -19.93 -4.22
CA VAL A 124 -9.17 -19.14 -5.21
C VAL A 124 -7.69 -19.43 -5.01
N GLU A 125 -7.09 -20.15 -5.95
CA GLU A 125 -5.65 -20.43 -5.94
C GLU A 125 -4.87 -19.26 -6.54
N LEU A 126 -3.84 -18.80 -5.83
CA LEU A 126 -2.99 -17.68 -6.24
C LEU A 126 -1.74 -18.20 -6.94
N GLY A 127 -1.44 -17.65 -8.12
CA GLY A 127 -0.20 -17.91 -8.85
C GLY A 127 1.04 -17.40 -8.12
N LYS A 128 2.22 -17.61 -8.71
CA LYS A 128 3.53 -17.30 -8.09
C LYS A 128 3.77 -15.81 -7.84
N ASP A 129 3.04 -14.93 -8.50
CA ASP A 129 3.13 -13.46 -8.42
C ASP A 129 1.76 -12.79 -8.27
N GLU A 130 0.76 -13.57 -7.85
CA GLU A 130 -0.60 -13.09 -7.66
C GLU A 130 -0.91 -12.86 -6.18
N TYR A 131 -1.68 -11.81 -5.94
CA TYR A 131 -2.15 -11.38 -4.62
C TYR A 131 -3.66 -11.29 -4.62
N PHE A 132 -4.29 -11.64 -3.49
CA PHE A 132 -5.71 -11.41 -3.28
C PHE A 132 -5.90 -10.19 -2.40
N LEU A 133 -6.58 -9.18 -2.94
CA LEU A 133 -6.77 -7.89 -2.31
C LEU A 133 -8.21 -7.71 -1.86
N ILE A 134 -8.43 -7.15 -0.67
CA ILE A 134 -9.76 -6.81 -0.14
C ILE A 134 -9.74 -5.38 0.41
N GLY A 135 -10.87 -4.68 0.28
CA GLY A 135 -11.10 -3.41 0.99
C GLY A 135 -11.47 -3.65 2.45
N ASP A 136 -11.03 -2.76 3.33
CA ASP A 136 -11.37 -2.84 4.77
C ASP A 136 -12.88 -2.71 5.01
N ASN A 137 -13.55 -1.85 4.23
CA ASN A 137 -15.01 -1.74 4.14
C ASN A 137 -15.54 -2.63 3.00
N THR A 138 -15.86 -3.87 3.32
CA THR A 138 -16.23 -4.89 2.35
C THR A 138 -17.55 -4.61 1.63
N ASP A 139 -18.46 -3.84 2.21
CA ASP A 139 -19.76 -3.47 1.62
C ASP A 139 -19.62 -2.37 0.57
N SER A 140 -18.58 -1.55 0.68
CA SER A 140 -18.29 -0.45 -0.27
C SER A 140 -17.02 -0.70 -1.08
N SER A 141 -16.62 -1.96 -1.25
CA SER A 141 -15.38 -2.32 -1.91
C SER A 141 -15.60 -3.19 -3.15
N GLU A 142 -15.09 -2.72 -4.26
CA GLU A 142 -14.84 -3.52 -5.45
C GLU A 142 -13.37 -3.98 -5.41
N ASP A 143 -13.15 -5.31 -5.26
CA ASP A 143 -11.84 -5.89 -4.98
C ASP A 143 -11.71 -7.30 -5.59
N SER A 144 -10.73 -8.11 -5.19
CA SER A 144 -10.45 -9.43 -5.79
C SER A 144 -11.61 -10.43 -5.71
N ARG A 145 -12.64 -10.16 -4.93
CA ARG A 145 -13.88 -10.94 -4.93
C ARG A 145 -14.65 -10.81 -6.23
N PHE A 146 -14.43 -9.77 -7.01
CA PHE A 146 -15.16 -9.46 -8.23
C PHE A 146 -14.31 -9.77 -9.47
N GLN A 147 -14.94 -10.33 -10.50
CA GLN A 147 -14.26 -10.79 -11.71
C GLN A 147 -13.53 -9.68 -12.49
N ASN A 148 -13.99 -8.44 -12.41
CA ASN A 148 -13.35 -7.28 -13.05
C ASN A 148 -12.05 -6.82 -12.38
N ILE A 149 -11.73 -7.38 -11.21
CA ILE A 149 -10.43 -7.20 -10.55
C ILE A 149 -9.70 -8.54 -10.47
N GLY A 150 -10.33 -9.57 -9.87
CA GLY A 150 -9.72 -10.88 -9.71
C GLY A 150 -8.40 -10.86 -8.93
N ASN A 151 -7.53 -11.82 -9.21
CA ASN A 151 -6.19 -11.85 -8.66
C ASN A 151 -5.36 -10.70 -9.23
N VAL A 152 -4.60 -10.02 -8.39
CA VAL A 152 -3.76 -8.88 -8.79
C VAL A 152 -2.31 -9.32 -8.90
N HIS A 153 -1.72 -9.18 -10.09
CA HIS A 153 -0.32 -9.48 -10.31
C HIS A 153 0.62 -8.45 -9.65
N PHE A 154 1.78 -8.89 -9.24
CA PHE A 154 2.80 -8.00 -8.64
C PHE A 154 3.12 -6.80 -9.53
N SER A 155 3.17 -6.98 -10.85
CA SER A 155 3.42 -5.89 -11.82
C SER A 155 2.37 -4.78 -11.83
N GLN A 156 1.16 -5.05 -11.31
CA GLN A 156 0.09 -4.06 -11.17
C GLN A 156 0.23 -3.26 -9.86
N ILE A 157 1.00 -3.76 -8.89
CA ILE A 157 1.20 -3.10 -7.60
C ILE A 157 2.23 -1.98 -7.79
N ARG A 158 1.78 -0.74 -7.61
CA ARG A 158 2.61 0.46 -7.73
C ARG A 158 3.52 0.66 -6.50
N GLY A 159 2.97 0.43 -5.31
CA GLY A 159 3.69 0.62 -4.07
C GLY A 159 2.80 0.41 -2.85
N ARG A 160 3.40 0.55 -1.67
CA ARG A 160 2.75 0.41 -0.38
C ARG A 160 2.30 1.77 0.15
N VAL A 161 1.09 1.84 0.70
CA VAL A 161 0.66 2.99 1.49
C VAL A 161 1.47 2.97 2.79
N TRP A 162 2.38 3.93 2.94
CA TRP A 162 3.32 3.95 4.05
C TRP A 162 2.92 4.91 5.16
N PHE A 163 2.47 6.10 4.78
CA PHE A 163 2.19 7.15 5.73
C PHE A 163 0.95 7.96 5.32
N ARG A 164 0.06 8.26 6.28
CA ARG A 164 -1.00 9.25 6.07
C ARG A 164 -0.49 10.62 6.47
N LEU A 165 -0.41 11.53 5.50
CA LEU A 165 0.11 12.88 5.67
C LEU A 165 -0.98 13.88 6.06
N LEU A 166 -2.15 13.80 5.42
CA LEU A 166 -3.29 14.70 5.70
C LEU A 166 -4.56 13.90 6.00
N PRO A 167 -5.44 14.46 6.84
CA PRO A 167 -5.31 15.70 7.61
C PRO A 167 -4.27 15.57 8.73
N LEU A 168 -3.58 16.65 9.07
CA LEU A 168 -2.47 16.64 10.05
C LEU A 168 -2.85 15.99 11.40
N ARG A 169 -4.08 16.20 11.87
CA ARG A 169 -4.59 15.60 13.12
C ARG A 169 -4.71 14.07 13.08
N LYS A 170 -4.70 13.46 11.89
CA LYS A 170 -4.76 12.00 11.69
C LYS A 170 -3.45 11.45 11.13
N MET A 171 -2.38 12.24 11.15
CA MET A 171 -1.06 11.87 10.63
C MET A 171 -0.52 10.65 11.37
N LYS A 172 -0.21 9.57 10.63
CA LYS A 172 0.33 8.33 11.20
C LYS A 172 0.95 7.41 10.15
N LEU A 173 1.84 6.53 10.60
CA LEU A 173 2.27 5.36 9.83
C LEU A 173 1.09 4.41 9.60
N ILE A 174 1.02 3.84 8.41
CA ILE A 174 0.07 2.80 8.03
C ILE A 174 0.83 1.47 8.05
N LEU A 175 0.53 0.64 9.06
CA LEU A 175 1.17 -0.66 9.31
C LEU A 175 0.16 -1.79 9.12
#